data_4afc7871ccd98919d0dbe3b447420690
#
_entry.id   4afc7871ccd98919d0dbe3b447420690
#
_cell.length_a   1.000
_cell.length_b   1.000
_cell.length_c   1.000
_cell.angle_alpha   90.00
_cell.angle_beta   90.00
_cell.angle_gamma   90.00
#
_symmetry.space_group_name_H-M   'P 1'
#
loop_
_entity.id
_entity.type
_entity.pdbx_description
1 polymer ?
#
loop_
_entity_poly.entity_id
_entity_poly.type
_entity_poly.pdbx_seq_one_letter_code
_entity_poly.pdbx_strand_id
1 'polypeptide(L)'
;MALVGNLRDLKLPNLIQLNCMEKNTAKLTIEYAGKYGFIYFQDGNVVHAELDPEIGEEALFKMLALQEGKFRVENDVRPPVISINIPWNSLLLKGLHHLDTMHISDESKHLHILSMLMNIKGVRNAALIDTEGTVLASNTRIDNSSVLTAFTFLQVEKISTLMGRNNPGFISLNSNQSRSLIAYYKQNLVYLDIENKYQLDTILVLIGQVLSV
;
A
#
# COMPACT_ATOMS: atom_id res chain seq x y z
N MET A 1 33.16 -2.17 10.00
CA MET A 1 32.75 -2.43 8.60
C MET A 1 31.27 -2.17 8.50
N ALA A 2 30.79 -1.39 7.53
CA ALA A 2 29.34 -1.10 7.44
C ALA A 2 28.66 -2.18 6.60
N LEU A 3 27.56 -2.76 7.06
CA LEU A 3 26.69 -3.63 6.28
C LEU A 3 25.75 -2.74 5.45
N VAL A 4 25.76 -2.90 4.13
CA VAL A 4 24.94 -2.12 3.18
C VAL A 4 24.17 -3.07 2.29
N GLY A 5 22.90 -2.76 1.98
CA GLY A 5 22.06 -3.59 1.12
C GLY A 5 20.72 -2.95 0.78
N ASN A 6 19.78 -3.78 0.35
CA ASN A 6 18.42 -3.37 0.02
C ASN A 6 17.40 -4.22 0.80
N LEU A 7 16.30 -3.61 1.26
CA LEU A 7 15.24 -4.29 1.98
C LEU A 7 14.48 -5.33 1.11
N ARG A 8 14.63 -5.28 -0.22
CA ARG A 8 14.15 -6.36 -1.11
C ARG A 8 14.90 -7.67 -0.86
N ASP A 9 16.20 -7.59 -0.62
CA ASP A 9 17.08 -8.76 -0.45
C ASP A 9 17.11 -9.24 1.01
N LEU A 10 17.06 -8.32 1.96
CA LEU A 10 17.07 -8.59 3.39
C LEU A 10 16.04 -7.72 4.11
N LYS A 11 14.93 -8.33 4.51
CA LYS A 11 13.80 -7.65 5.14
C LYS A 11 14.16 -7.03 6.49
N LEU A 12 13.52 -5.90 6.81
CA LEU A 12 13.80 -5.16 8.05
C LEU A 12 13.65 -5.98 9.34
N PRO A 13 12.65 -6.87 9.52
CA PRO A 13 12.59 -7.74 10.69
C PRO A 13 13.85 -8.60 10.88
N ASN A 14 14.42 -9.12 9.78
CA ASN A 14 15.62 -9.95 9.83
C ASN A 14 16.85 -9.11 10.22
N LEU A 15 16.96 -7.87 9.73
CA LEU A 15 18.01 -6.93 10.12
C LEU A 15 17.95 -6.58 11.61
N ILE A 16 16.75 -6.35 12.14
CA ILE A 16 16.54 -6.10 13.57
C ILE A 16 16.94 -7.33 14.37
N GLN A 17 16.43 -8.50 13.99
CA GLN A 17 16.76 -9.76 14.67
C GLN A 17 18.28 -10.02 14.70
N LEU A 18 18.96 -9.84 13.57
CA LEU A 18 20.41 -10.04 13.46
C LEU A 18 21.16 -9.14 14.45
N ASN A 19 20.87 -7.83 14.44
CA ASN A 19 21.55 -6.88 15.33
C ASN A 19 21.26 -7.14 16.82
N CYS A 20 20.04 -7.56 17.13
CA CYS A 20 19.63 -7.86 18.51
C CYS A 20 20.27 -9.17 19.01
N MET A 21 20.32 -10.23 18.20
CA MET A 21 20.94 -11.50 18.56
C MET A 21 22.45 -11.39 18.75
N GLU A 22 23.12 -10.59 17.90
CA GLU A 22 24.55 -10.31 18.00
C GLU A 22 24.91 -9.29 19.10
N LYS A 23 23.89 -8.78 19.84
CA LYS A 23 24.03 -7.78 20.89
C LYS A 23 24.73 -6.51 20.42
N ASN A 24 24.47 -6.10 19.20
CA ASN A 24 25.11 -4.92 18.61
C ASN A 24 24.66 -3.63 19.28
N THR A 25 25.58 -2.68 19.37
CA THR A 25 25.31 -1.25 19.53
C THR A 25 25.55 -0.61 18.18
N ALA A 26 24.49 -0.18 17.49
CA ALA A 26 24.58 0.21 16.08
C ALA A 26 23.46 1.19 15.70
N LYS A 27 23.65 1.85 14.56
CA LYS A 27 22.63 2.64 13.87
C LYS A 27 22.32 1.98 12.53
N LEU A 28 21.06 1.68 12.29
CA LEU A 28 20.52 1.29 10.99
C LEU A 28 19.88 2.51 10.35
N THR A 29 20.35 2.91 9.18
CA THR A 29 19.76 3.95 8.34
C THR A 29 19.00 3.29 7.19
N ILE A 30 17.78 3.73 6.91
CA ILE A 30 16.96 3.29 5.77
C ILE A 30 16.68 4.51 4.90
N GLU A 31 16.93 4.39 3.60
CA GLU A 31 16.58 5.39 2.57
C GLU A 31 15.47 4.83 1.69
N TYR A 32 14.31 5.49 1.70
CA TYR A 32 13.15 5.13 0.89
C TYR A 32 12.43 6.38 0.37
N ALA A 33 12.18 6.45 -0.94
CA ALA A 33 11.48 7.56 -1.61
C ALA A 33 12.01 8.96 -1.23
N GLY A 34 13.35 9.11 -1.07
CA GLY A 34 14.00 10.37 -0.70
C GLY A 34 13.85 10.76 0.78
N LYS A 35 13.29 9.89 1.60
CA LYS A 35 13.21 10.04 3.06
C LYS A 35 14.20 9.12 3.76
N TYR A 36 14.56 9.48 4.99
CA TYR A 36 15.46 8.69 5.83
C TYR A 36 14.75 8.26 7.10
N GLY A 37 14.88 6.97 7.44
CA GLY A 37 14.50 6.41 8.73
C GLY A 37 15.74 5.92 9.47
N PHE A 38 15.71 5.98 10.79
CA PHE A 38 16.81 5.58 11.65
C PHE A 38 16.32 4.64 12.75
N ILE A 39 17.08 3.56 12.99
CA ILE A 39 16.83 2.65 14.10
C ILE A 39 18.15 2.51 14.87
N TYR A 40 18.10 2.67 16.18
CA TYR A 40 19.26 2.56 17.04
C TYR A 40 19.15 1.34 17.93
N PHE A 41 20.24 0.58 17.95
CA PHE A 41 20.42 -0.60 18.78
C PHE A 41 21.38 -0.28 19.91
N GLN A 42 21.11 -0.78 21.09
CA GLN A 42 22.05 -0.75 22.22
C GLN A 42 21.97 -2.08 22.98
N ASP A 43 23.12 -2.73 23.12
CA ASP A 43 23.27 -4.01 23.82
C ASP A 43 22.24 -5.08 23.37
N GLY A 44 21.95 -5.12 22.06
CA GLY A 44 21.02 -6.06 21.49
C GLY A 44 19.53 -5.74 21.65
N ASN A 45 19.18 -4.49 21.98
CA ASN A 45 17.80 -4.03 21.99
C ASN A 45 17.62 -2.85 21.05
N VAL A 46 16.43 -2.73 20.46
CA VAL A 46 16.01 -1.51 19.76
C VAL A 46 15.63 -0.49 20.85
N VAL A 47 16.35 0.61 20.93
CA VAL A 47 16.15 1.62 21.98
C VAL A 47 15.61 2.95 21.47
N HIS A 48 15.69 3.17 20.14
CA HIS A 48 15.18 4.37 19.52
C HIS A 48 14.91 4.15 18.04
N ALA A 49 13.89 4.81 17.49
CA ALA A 49 13.63 4.85 16.06
C ALA A 49 13.06 6.21 15.66
N GLU A 50 13.38 6.66 14.44
CA GLU A 50 12.93 7.94 13.88
C GLU A 50 12.52 7.75 12.42
N LEU A 51 11.36 8.30 12.04
CA LEU A 51 10.90 8.45 10.66
C LEU A 51 9.97 9.66 10.62
N ASP A 52 10.51 10.81 10.25
CA ASP A 52 9.81 12.10 10.32
C ASP A 52 8.36 12.05 9.80
N PRO A 53 7.35 12.51 10.59
CA PRO A 53 7.46 13.15 11.92
C PRO A 53 7.44 12.18 13.12
N GLU A 54 7.37 10.89 12.93
CA GLU A 54 7.20 9.90 14.00
C GLU A 54 8.52 9.53 14.68
N ILE A 55 8.42 9.19 15.98
CA ILE A 55 9.53 8.75 16.84
C ILE A 55 9.09 7.53 17.64
N GLY A 56 10.04 6.65 17.98
CA GLY A 56 9.81 5.50 18.84
C GLY A 56 9.10 4.34 18.13
N GLU A 57 8.16 3.69 18.83
CA GLU A 57 7.48 2.50 18.33
C GLU A 57 6.72 2.77 17.02
N GLU A 58 6.03 3.91 16.89
CA GLU A 58 5.27 4.27 15.70
C GLU A 58 6.17 4.43 14.46
N ALA A 59 7.34 5.08 14.64
CA ALA A 59 8.34 5.18 13.57
C ALA A 59 8.81 3.80 13.11
N LEU A 60 9.08 2.90 14.06
CA LEU A 60 9.49 1.54 13.76
C LEU A 60 8.38 0.77 13.01
N PHE A 61 7.12 0.87 13.45
CA PHE A 61 6.01 0.15 12.82
C PHE A 61 5.79 0.61 11.38
N LYS A 62 5.91 1.91 11.09
CA LYS A 62 5.88 2.43 9.72
C LYS A 62 7.05 1.92 8.88
N MET A 63 8.26 1.84 9.46
CA MET A 63 9.42 1.29 8.75
C MET A 63 9.28 -0.21 8.48
N LEU A 64 8.66 -0.99 9.38
CA LEU A 64 8.40 -2.41 9.17
C LEU A 64 7.49 -2.69 7.96
N ALA A 65 6.64 -1.73 7.57
CA ALA A 65 5.80 -1.82 6.38
C ALA A 65 6.57 -1.68 5.06
N LEU A 66 7.82 -1.17 5.08
CA LEU A 66 8.61 -0.94 3.88
C LEU A 66 9.05 -2.26 3.23
N GLN A 67 8.68 -2.46 1.97
CA GLN A 67 9.06 -3.63 1.20
C GLN A 67 10.39 -3.46 0.46
N GLU A 68 10.82 -2.21 0.25
CA GLU A 68 12.05 -1.84 -0.44
C GLU A 68 12.69 -0.61 0.21
N GLY A 69 13.95 -0.35 -0.10
CA GLY A 69 14.72 0.77 0.41
C GLY A 69 16.17 0.36 0.60
N LYS A 70 17.08 1.29 0.42
CA LYS A 70 18.50 1.05 0.73
C LYS A 70 18.69 1.12 2.23
N PHE A 71 19.52 0.22 2.76
CA PHE A 71 19.87 0.26 4.17
C PHE A 71 21.40 0.28 4.38
N ARG A 72 21.80 0.83 5.52
CA ARG A 72 23.18 0.86 6.01
C ARG A 72 23.20 0.67 7.52
N VAL A 73 23.98 -0.28 8.01
CA VAL A 73 24.23 -0.49 9.44
C VAL A 73 25.63 0.03 9.79
N GLU A 74 25.70 0.88 10.79
CA GLU A 74 26.93 1.47 11.31
C GLU A 74 27.09 1.06 12.78
N ASN A 75 28.13 0.27 13.08
CA ASN A 75 28.40 -0.21 14.43
C ASN A 75 28.99 0.90 15.31
N ASP A 76 28.89 0.72 16.62
CA ASP A 76 29.42 1.61 17.66
C ASP A 76 28.82 3.03 17.66
N VAL A 77 27.63 3.18 17.06
CA VAL A 77 26.87 4.44 17.07
C VAL A 77 25.83 4.40 18.20
N ARG A 78 26.00 5.29 19.16
CA ARG A 78 25.07 5.40 20.30
C ARG A 78 23.79 6.14 19.92
N PRO A 79 22.65 5.78 20.53
CA PRO A 79 21.38 6.47 20.33
C PRO A 79 21.44 7.90 20.89
N PRO A 80 20.78 8.89 20.23
CA PRO A 80 20.67 10.26 20.75
C PRO A 80 19.75 10.33 21.96
N VAL A 81 18.75 9.46 22.03
CA VAL A 81 17.74 9.36 23.08
C VAL A 81 17.20 7.94 23.17
N ILE A 82 16.65 7.56 24.30
CA ILE A 82 15.93 6.28 24.48
C ILE A 82 14.44 6.58 24.43
N SER A 83 13.75 6.09 23.41
CA SER A 83 12.30 6.24 23.24
C SER A 83 11.54 4.91 23.23
N ILE A 84 12.24 3.79 23.22
CA ILE A 84 11.68 2.43 23.23
C ILE A 84 12.27 1.69 24.42
N ASN A 85 11.40 1.17 25.29
CA ASN A 85 11.81 0.51 26.54
C ASN A 85 11.27 -0.93 26.65
N ILE A 86 10.81 -1.52 25.56
CA ILE A 86 10.32 -2.91 25.54
C ILE A 86 11.33 -3.82 24.86
N PRO A 87 11.41 -5.12 25.24
CA PRO A 87 12.30 -6.07 24.60
C PRO A 87 12.04 -6.16 23.09
N TRP A 88 13.11 -6.29 22.31
CA TRP A 88 13.04 -6.26 20.85
C TRP A 88 12.11 -7.32 20.25
N ASN A 89 12.02 -8.52 20.85
CA ASN A 89 11.13 -9.59 20.38
C ASN A 89 9.65 -9.21 20.59
N SER A 90 9.31 -8.62 21.72
CA SER A 90 7.96 -8.10 21.98
C SER A 90 7.62 -6.92 21.06
N LEU A 91 8.60 -6.05 20.80
CA LEU A 91 8.48 -4.92 19.87
C LEU A 91 8.21 -5.38 18.44
N LEU A 92 8.96 -6.35 17.94
CA LEU A 92 8.74 -6.94 16.62
C LEU A 92 7.37 -7.61 16.51
N LEU A 93 7.00 -8.41 17.51
CA LEU A 93 5.69 -9.07 17.52
C LEU A 93 4.55 -8.05 17.49
N LYS A 94 4.64 -7.00 18.30
CA LYS A 94 3.66 -5.89 18.32
C LYS A 94 3.59 -5.17 16.97
N GLY A 95 4.74 -4.89 16.35
CA GLY A 95 4.81 -4.23 15.04
C GLY A 95 4.23 -5.09 13.91
N LEU A 96 4.54 -6.39 13.87
CA LEU A 96 3.98 -7.31 12.90
C LEU A 96 2.46 -7.48 13.08
N HIS A 97 1.99 -7.60 14.32
CA HIS A 97 0.55 -7.64 14.60
C HIS A 97 -0.16 -6.32 14.19
N HIS A 98 0.50 -5.18 14.37
CA HIS A 98 -0.03 -3.89 13.91
C HIS A 98 -0.18 -3.87 12.38
N LEU A 99 0.80 -4.38 11.64
CA LEU A 99 0.72 -4.52 10.18
C LEU A 99 -0.41 -5.46 9.75
N ASP A 100 -0.54 -6.62 10.39
CA ASP A 100 -1.61 -7.58 10.11
C ASP A 100 -2.99 -6.94 10.34
N THR A 101 -3.14 -6.19 11.44
CA THR A 101 -4.39 -5.49 11.76
C THR A 101 -4.71 -4.40 10.73
N MET A 102 -3.70 -3.67 10.23
CA MET A 102 -3.89 -2.70 9.15
C MET A 102 -4.32 -3.39 7.85
N HIS A 103 -3.69 -4.49 7.46
CA HIS A 103 -4.08 -5.25 6.27
C HIS A 103 -5.51 -5.76 6.37
N ILE A 104 -5.92 -6.34 7.50
CA ILE A 104 -7.30 -6.81 7.73
C ILE A 104 -8.29 -5.63 7.65
N SER A 105 -7.93 -4.45 8.20
CA SER A 105 -8.81 -3.27 8.12
C SER A 105 -8.97 -2.77 6.70
N ASP A 106 -7.93 -2.80 5.88
CA ASP A 106 -8.00 -2.38 4.48
C ASP A 106 -8.76 -3.40 3.62
N GLU A 107 -8.54 -4.69 3.83
CA GLU A 107 -9.32 -5.75 3.17
C GLU A 107 -10.81 -5.64 3.50
N SER A 108 -11.16 -5.41 4.76
CA SER A 108 -12.57 -5.22 5.15
C SER A 108 -13.18 -3.95 4.56
N LYS A 109 -12.43 -2.86 4.41
CA LYS A 109 -12.85 -1.66 3.69
C LYS A 109 -13.07 -1.93 2.20
N HIS A 110 -12.16 -2.66 1.55
CA HIS A 110 -12.30 -3.03 0.15
C HIS A 110 -13.54 -3.87 -0.09
N LEU A 111 -13.82 -4.86 0.78
CA LEU A 111 -15.02 -5.68 0.72
C LEU A 111 -16.29 -4.86 0.97
N HIS A 112 -16.26 -3.92 1.89
CA HIS A 112 -17.39 -3.03 2.14
C HIS A 112 -17.73 -2.17 0.90
N ILE A 113 -16.73 -1.54 0.29
CA ILE A 113 -16.90 -0.74 -0.93
C ILE A 113 -17.41 -1.62 -2.07
N LEU A 114 -16.85 -2.82 -2.23
CA LEU A 114 -17.32 -3.78 -3.22
C LEU A 114 -18.80 -4.08 -3.04
N SER A 115 -19.25 -4.33 -1.80
CA SER A 115 -20.65 -4.59 -1.50
C SER A 115 -21.56 -3.41 -1.84
N MET A 116 -21.12 -2.18 -1.56
CA MET A 116 -21.86 -0.96 -1.92
C MET A 116 -22.00 -0.80 -3.43
N LEU A 117 -20.92 -1.05 -4.19
CA LEU A 117 -20.92 -0.99 -5.66
C LEU A 117 -21.85 -2.05 -6.26
N MET A 118 -21.88 -3.26 -5.70
CA MET A 118 -22.76 -4.35 -6.14
C MET A 118 -24.23 -4.08 -5.86
N ASN A 119 -24.56 -3.21 -4.90
CA ASN A 119 -25.94 -2.80 -4.64
C ASN A 119 -26.46 -1.76 -5.65
N ILE A 120 -25.60 -1.19 -6.50
CA ILE A 120 -26.02 -0.28 -7.57
C ILE A 120 -26.77 -1.08 -8.66
N LYS A 121 -28.03 -0.72 -8.88
CA LYS A 121 -28.84 -1.40 -9.90
C LYS A 121 -28.22 -1.25 -11.28
N GLY A 122 -27.93 -2.37 -11.92
CA GLY A 122 -27.29 -2.42 -13.23
C GLY A 122 -25.82 -2.85 -13.21
N VAL A 123 -25.18 -2.84 -12.07
CA VAL A 123 -23.84 -3.42 -11.88
C VAL A 123 -23.97 -4.94 -11.76
N ARG A 124 -23.28 -5.66 -12.64
CA ARG A 124 -23.23 -7.14 -12.65
C ARG A 124 -22.01 -7.66 -11.91
N ASN A 125 -20.87 -7.04 -12.17
CA ASN A 125 -19.61 -7.40 -11.55
C ASN A 125 -18.85 -6.12 -11.15
N ALA A 126 -18.10 -6.23 -10.06
CA ALA A 126 -17.24 -5.17 -9.57
C ALA A 126 -15.92 -5.73 -9.06
N ALA A 127 -14.84 -4.95 -9.19
CA ALA A 127 -13.57 -5.24 -8.59
C ALA A 127 -12.85 -3.96 -8.18
N LEU A 128 -12.10 -4.05 -7.09
CA LEU A 128 -11.04 -3.10 -6.75
C LEU A 128 -9.70 -3.70 -7.17
N ILE A 129 -8.88 -2.89 -7.81
CA ILE A 129 -7.61 -3.29 -8.41
C ILE A 129 -6.59 -2.20 -8.07
N ASP A 130 -5.37 -2.56 -7.71
CA ASP A 130 -4.30 -1.57 -7.57
C ASP A 130 -3.77 -1.11 -8.93
N THR A 131 -2.89 -0.13 -8.94
CA THR A 131 -2.28 0.39 -10.18
C THR A 131 -1.32 -0.58 -10.85
N GLU A 132 -0.92 -1.66 -10.19
CA GLU A 132 -0.08 -2.73 -10.72
C GLU A 132 -0.91 -3.87 -11.32
N GLY A 133 -2.23 -3.85 -11.13
CA GLY A 133 -3.16 -4.86 -11.64
C GLY A 133 -3.48 -5.97 -10.63
N THR A 134 -3.09 -5.83 -9.37
CA THR A 134 -3.43 -6.79 -8.30
C THR A 134 -4.89 -6.60 -7.89
N VAL A 135 -5.65 -7.67 -7.80
CA VAL A 135 -7.04 -7.63 -7.36
C VAL A 135 -7.08 -7.53 -5.83
N LEU A 136 -7.59 -6.42 -5.32
CA LEU A 136 -7.75 -6.17 -3.88
C LEU A 136 -9.06 -6.74 -3.35
N ALA A 137 -10.14 -6.65 -4.14
CA ALA A 137 -11.44 -7.28 -3.86
C ALA A 137 -12.21 -7.47 -5.16
N SER A 138 -12.98 -8.55 -5.28
CA SER A 138 -13.85 -8.81 -6.43
C SER A 138 -15.00 -9.75 -6.06
N ASN A 139 -16.16 -9.56 -6.70
CA ASN A 139 -17.30 -10.48 -6.60
C ASN A 139 -17.25 -11.63 -7.62
N THR A 140 -16.30 -11.62 -8.54
CA THR A 140 -16.13 -12.64 -9.57
C THR A 140 -14.65 -12.94 -9.77
N ARG A 141 -14.36 -14.11 -10.35
CA ARG A 141 -12.99 -14.42 -10.75
C ARG A 141 -12.58 -13.51 -11.91
N ILE A 142 -11.59 -12.67 -11.67
CA ILE A 142 -10.99 -11.81 -12.67
C ILE A 142 -9.67 -12.45 -13.09
N ASP A 143 -9.62 -12.90 -14.34
CA ASP A 143 -8.41 -13.44 -14.94
C ASP A 143 -7.41 -12.30 -15.29
N ASN A 144 -6.71 -12.38 -16.40
CA ASN A 144 -5.77 -11.35 -16.87
C ASN A 144 -6.44 -9.98 -17.17
N SER A 145 -7.77 -9.87 -17.07
CA SER A 145 -8.50 -8.62 -17.29
C SER A 145 -8.18 -7.52 -16.26
N SER A 146 -7.76 -7.88 -15.05
CA SER A 146 -7.34 -6.91 -14.02
C SER A 146 -6.08 -6.14 -14.46
N VAL A 147 -5.08 -6.86 -14.95
CA VAL A 147 -3.84 -6.27 -15.47
C VAL A 147 -4.13 -5.40 -16.68
N LEU A 148 -4.97 -5.89 -17.62
CA LEU A 148 -5.40 -5.11 -18.77
C LEU A 148 -6.18 -3.86 -18.38
N THR A 149 -7.00 -3.93 -17.33
CA THR A 149 -7.73 -2.78 -16.78
C THR A 149 -6.78 -1.71 -16.27
N ALA A 150 -5.84 -2.08 -15.42
CA ALA A 150 -4.82 -1.16 -14.90
C ALA A 150 -3.98 -0.57 -16.04
N PHE A 151 -3.50 -1.41 -16.95
CA PHE A 151 -2.73 -0.97 -18.11
C PHE A 151 -3.51 0.01 -18.99
N THR A 152 -4.77 -0.29 -19.32
CA THR A 152 -5.63 0.58 -20.14
C THR A 152 -5.79 1.95 -19.48
N PHE A 153 -6.03 1.99 -18.16
CA PHE A 153 -6.20 3.23 -17.44
C PHE A 153 -4.92 4.07 -17.49
N LEU A 154 -3.77 3.49 -17.19
CA LEU A 154 -2.47 4.17 -17.23
C LEU A 154 -2.13 4.70 -18.64
N GLN A 155 -2.47 3.98 -19.70
CA GLN A 155 -2.25 4.45 -21.09
C GLN A 155 -3.14 5.67 -21.41
N VAL A 156 -4.41 5.64 -21.04
CA VAL A 156 -5.33 6.76 -21.27
C VAL A 156 -4.89 8.00 -20.45
N GLU A 157 -4.46 7.82 -19.21
CA GLU A 157 -3.90 8.89 -18.37
C GLU A 157 -2.68 9.54 -19.05
N LYS A 158 -1.75 8.72 -19.54
CA LYS A 158 -0.56 9.19 -20.26
C LYS A 158 -0.91 9.95 -21.53
N ILE A 159 -1.86 9.46 -22.32
CA ILE A 159 -2.35 10.13 -23.53
C ILE A 159 -3.00 11.47 -23.16
N SER A 160 -3.83 11.52 -22.13
CA SER A 160 -4.47 12.76 -21.65
C SER A 160 -3.44 13.82 -21.27
N THR A 161 -2.41 13.42 -20.54
CA THR A 161 -1.29 14.32 -20.16
C THR A 161 -0.55 14.86 -21.38
N LEU A 162 -0.24 13.99 -22.35
CA LEU A 162 0.43 14.40 -23.59
C LEU A 162 -0.43 15.35 -24.45
N MET A 163 -1.75 15.26 -24.36
CA MET A 163 -2.70 16.15 -25.02
C MET A 163 -2.97 17.45 -24.23
N GLY A 164 -2.30 17.64 -23.09
CA GLY A 164 -2.53 18.80 -22.21
C GLY A 164 -3.92 18.82 -21.57
N ARG A 165 -4.55 17.66 -21.39
CA ARG A 165 -5.85 17.49 -20.75
C ARG A 165 -5.67 17.01 -19.31
N ASN A 166 -6.68 17.26 -18.46
CA ASN A 166 -6.73 16.67 -17.13
C ASN A 166 -6.88 15.14 -17.22
N ASN A 167 -6.47 14.45 -16.15
CA ASN A 167 -6.66 13.01 -16.05
C ASN A 167 -8.15 12.65 -16.22
N PRO A 168 -8.45 11.55 -16.93
CA PRO A 168 -9.82 11.09 -17.08
C PRO A 168 -10.38 10.69 -15.72
N GLY A 169 -11.56 11.18 -15.36
CA GLY A 169 -12.25 10.74 -14.14
C GLY A 169 -12.70 9.28 -14.22
N PHE A 170 -13.00 8.83 -15.42
CA PHE A 170 -13.36 7.44 -15.73
C PHE A 170 -13.11 7.10 -17.20
N ILE A 171 -13.06 5.82 -17.50
CA ILE A 171 -13.00 5.25 -18.85
C ILE A 171 -14.21 4.33 -19.01
N SER A 172 -14.95 4.46 -20.12
CA SER A 172 -16.06 3.56 -20.47
C SER A 172 -15.77 2.82 -21.77
N LEU A 173 -15.80 1.50 -21.71
CA LEU A 173 -15.66 0.61 -22.85
C LEU A 173 -17.01 -0.06 -23.12
N ASN A 174 -17.58 0.18 -24.29
CA ASN A 174 -18.89 -0.36 -24.68
C ASN A 174 -18.73 -1.58 -25.59
N SER A 175 -19.48 -2.63 -25.29
CA SER A 175 -19.69 -3.78 -26.16
C SER A 175 -21.16 -3.99 -26.47
N ASN A 176 -21.50 -4.95 -27.33
CA ASN A 176 -22.91 -5.26 -27.66
C ASN A 176 -23.70 -5.80 -26.45
N GLN A 177 -23.05 -6.39 -25.47
CA GLN A 177 -23.70 -7.08 -24.33
C GLN A 177 -23.55 -6.35 -23.00
N SER A 178 -22.47 -5.61 -22.83
CA SER A 178 -22.16 -4.94 -21.56
C SER A 178 -21.30 -3.70 -21.79
N ARG A 179 -21.23 -2.92 -20.75
CA ARG A 179 -20.34 -1.76 -20.63
C ARG A 179 -19.40 -1.96 -19.47
N SER A 180 -18.10 -1.88 -19.73
CA SER A 180 -17.09 -1.84 -18.69
C SER A 180 -16.77 -0.40 -18.33
N LEU A 181 -16.74 -0.09 -17.03
CA LEU A 181 -16.35 1.21 -16.50
C LEU A 181 -15.11 1.03 -15.63
N ILE A 182 -14.13 1.92 -15.79
CA ILE A 182 -12.93 1.98 -14.98
C ILE A 182 -12.83 3.40 -14.41
N ALA A 183 -12.71 3.54 -13.10
CA ALA A 183 -12.60 4.82 -12.42
C ALA A 183 -11.55 4.78 -11.31
N TYR A 184 -11.02 5.94 -10.94
CA TYR A 184 -10.16 6.06 -9.75
C TYR A 184 -10.97 6.02 -8.46
N TYR A 185 -10.42 5.33 -7.47
CA TYR A 185 -10.82 5.41 -6.08
C TYR A 185 -9.58 5.51 -5.18
N LYS A 186 -9.32 6.71 -4.64
CA LYS A 186 -8.09 6.99 -3.86
C LYS A 186 -6.83 6.66 -4.71
N GLN A 187 -6.08 5.64 -4.33
CA GLN A 187 -4.88 5.18 -5.05
C GLN A 187 -5.13 3.90 -5.87
N ASN A 188 -6.39 3.45 -5.95
CA ASN A 188 -6.78 2.20 -6.59
C ASN A 188 -7.70 2.48 -7.78
N LEU A 189 -7.97 1.44 -8.56
CA LEU A 189 -8.92 1.44 -9.66
C LEU A 189 -10.16 0.62 -9.30
N VAL A 190 -11.32 1.14 -9.65
CA VAL A 190 -12.59 0.42 -9.62
C VAL A 190 -12.93 -0.02 -11.02
N TYR A 191 -13.11 -1.32 -11.22
CA TYR A 191 -13.67 -1.90 -12.44
C TYR A 191 -15.10 -2.32 -12.19
N LEU A 192 -16.00 -1.97 -13.13
CA LEU A 192 -17.41 -2.35 -13.10
C LEU A 192 -17.84 -2.90 -14.46
N ASP A 193 -18.58 -4.00 -14.45
CA ASP A 193 -19.33 -4.51 -15.60
C ASP A 193 -20.81 -4.14 -15.41
N ILE A 194 -21.34 -3.37 -16.36
CA ILE A 194 -22.66 -2.73 -16.26
C ILE A 194 -23.53 -3.20 -17.42
N GLU A 195 -24.79 -3.46 -17.15
CA GLU A 195 -25.78 -3.77 -18.18
C GLU A 195 -26.09 -2.57 -19.07
N ASN A 196 -26.08 -2.76 -20.39
CA ASN A 196 -26.30 -1.68 -21.37
C ASN A 196 -27.67 -0.99 -21.29
N LYS A 197 -28.68 -1.63 -20.67
CA LYS A 197 -30.01 -1.05 -20.52
C LYS A 197 -30.09 0.15 -19.56
N TYR A 198 -29.05 0.37 -18.75
CA TYR A 198 -29.00 1.49 -17.80
C TYR A 198 -28.22 2.67 -18.37
N GLN A 199 -28.71 3.89 -18.09
CA GLN A 199 -28.02 5.11 -18.51
C GLN A 199 -26.73 5.30 -17.71
N LEU A 200 -25.64 5.60 -18.43
CA LEU A 200 -24.32 5.76 -17.83
C LEU A 200 -24.28 6.89 -16.80
N ASP A 201 -24.87 8.03 -17.10
CA ASP A 201 -24.86 9.21 -16.22
C ASP A 201 -25.50 8.93 -14.86
N THR A 202 -26.61 8.18 -14.84
CA THR A 202 -27.26 7.77 -13.59
C THR A 202 -26.35 6.89 -12.74
N ILE A 203 -25.68 5.94 -13.39
CA ILE A 203 -24.74 5.04 -12.70
C ILE A 203 -23.51 5.79 -12.18
N LEU A 204 -22.96 6.71 -12.97
CA LEU A 204 -21.81 7.52 -12.56
C LEU A 204 -22.09 8.36 -11.31
N VAL A 205 -23.30 8.93 -11.20
CA VAL A 205 -23.71 9.66 -10.00
C VAL A 205 -23.74 8.74 -8.78
N LEU A 206 -24.31 7.54 -8.91
CA LEU A 206 -24.38 6.57 -7.82
C LEU A 206 -22.98 6.06 -7.41
N ILE A 207 -22.12 5.80 -8.39
CA ILE A 207 -20.72 5.41 -8.13
C ILE A 207 -20.00 6.54 -7.40
N GLY A 208 -20.14 7.78 -7.84
CA GLY A 208 -19.57 8.96 -7.19
C GLY A 208 -19.98 9.07 -5.73
N GLN A 209 -21.23 8.78 -5.39
CA GLN A 209 -21.72 8.76 -4.01
C GLN A 209 -21.04 7.65 -3.17
N VAL A 210 -20.86 6.46 -3.75
CA VAL A 210 -20.19 5.34 -3.07
C VAL A 210 -18.72 5.61 -2.88
N LEU A 211 -18.03 6.17 -3.87
CA LEU A 211 -16.59 6.41 -3.84
C LEU A 211 -16.20 7.68 -3.06
N SER A 212 -17.16 8.53 -2.68
CA SER A 212 -16.91 9.71 -1.84
C SER A 212 -16.93 9.42 -0.33
N VAL A 213 -17.28 8.21 0.06
CA VAL A 213 -17.23 7.70 1.44
C VAL A 213 -15.85 7.12 1.73
#